data_b337250c61d2bbbc8ede7de4a4e58a85
#
_entry.id   b337250c61d2bbbc8ede7de4a4e58a85
#
_cell.length_a   1.000
_cell.length_b   1.000
_cell.length_c   1.000
_cell.angle_alpha   90.00
_cell.angle_beta   90.00
_cell.angle_gamma   90.00
#
_symmetry.space_group_name_H-M   'P 1'
#
loop_
_entity.id
_entity.type
_entity.pdbx_description
1 polymer ?
#
loop_
_entity_poly.entity_id
_entity_poly.type
_entity_poly.pdbx_seq_one_letter_code
_entity_poly.pdbx_strand_id
1 'polypeptide(L)'
;MASDRPPPPAVRPVVHRDVVCPFCGLGCDDLTVEEEPPSTLAVRSTDCPVARERFSRTPAAEPPRVAGVPVPLAEAVEAAAAVLAAAQAPLVAGLGTDVDGARAALALAGRLGAVVDHALSDGLYRNLAVLQRTGWIATTLAELRNRCDLLLVAGPDPAVPHPRVFERWVVPAPAFQAPPSREVVFLCGEPLDTTRAALSGFPITVLAGDSARVGDAAAALAAALPDPSRASGAAGIAAGDIAALAERLRTARYAVVAWAAAAFEGPHADLTVERLVRLVRDANRHTRCAGLPLAGHDNVVGVNQVCTWRFGVPLRTSLAGGVARHDPHRFDGARYAAVADAVVWVSSFRPEVPAFPADKAIIALAPPGTAFADEPAVFIPVGTPGIDHAGHVFRSDTVVALRARRLIDRGLPDAATVLTAIAAALPQEASTC
;
A
#
# COMPACT_ATOMS: atom_id res chain seq x y z
N MET A 1 -30.66 -41.58 37.47
CA MET A 1 -31.13 -41.27 36.11
C MET A 1 -30.37 -40.08 35.59
N ALA A 2 -29.30 -40.31 34.83
CA ALA A 2 -28.57 -39.25 34.16
C ALA A 2 -29.40 -38.79 32.95
N SER A 3 -29.66 -37.48 32.85
CA SER A 3 -30.44 -36.94 31.75
C SER A 3 -29.57 -36.95 30.48
N ASP A 4 -29.94 -37.81 29.57
CA ASP A 4 -29.39 -37.93 28.23
C ASP A 4 -29.91 -36.75 27.38
N ARG A 5 -29.31 -35.57 27.57
CA ARG A 5 -29.62 -34.39 26.74
C ARG A 5 -28.73 -34.48 25.49
N PRO A 6 -29.30 -34.55 24.29
CA PRO A 6 -28.48 -34.57 23.08
C PRO A 6 -27.58 -33.32 23.03
N PRO A 7 -26.38 -33.45 22.53
CA PRO A 7 -25.49 -32.28 22.37
C PRO A 7 -26.18 -31.22 21.48
N PRO A 8 -25.99 -29.92 21.77
CA PRO A 8 -26.56 -28.87 20.94
C PRO A 8 -26.10 -29.05 19.49
N PRO A 9 -26.95 -28.75 18.51
CA PRO A 9 -26.60 -28.88 17.10
C PRO A 9 -25.33 -28.04 16.83
N ALA A 10 -24.36 -28.63 16.14
CA ALA A 10 -23.15 -27.93 15.74
C ALA A 10 -23.54 -26.70 14.89
N VAL A 11 -23.21 -25.53 15.38
CA VAL A 11 -23.41 -24.28 14.65
C VAL A 11 -22.54 -24.34 13.39
N ARG A 12 -23.17 -24.32 12.21
CA ARG A 12 -22.42 -24.30 10.96
C ARG A 12 -21.68 -22.97 10.86
N PRO A 13 -20.39 -22.97 10.51
CA PRO A 13 -19.65 -21.72 10.36
C PRO A 13 -20.28 -20.89 9.24
N VAL A 14 -20.32 -19.56 9.43
CA VAL A 14 -20.70 -18.63 8.37
C VAL A 14 -19.54 -18.54 7.40
N VAL A 15 -19.81 -18.75 6.11
CA VAL A 15 -18.80 -18.76 5.05
C VAL A 15 -19.02 -17.59 4.11
N HIS A 16 -18.05 -16.70 4.04
CA HIS A 16 -18.00 -15.60 3.09
C HIS A 16 -17.17 -15.99 1.87
N ARG A 17 -17.75 -15.88 0.68
CA ARG A 17 -17.07 -16.14 -0.61
C ARG A 17 -16.81 -14.83 -1.34
N ASP A 18 -15.85 -14.84 -2.27
CA ASP A 18 -15.49 -13.69 -3.10
C ASP A 18 -15.20 -12.44 -2.23
N VAL A 19 -14.41 -12.66 -1.17
CA VAL A 19 -14.04 -11.60 -0.24
C VAL A 19 -12.84 -10.82 -0.80
N VAL A 20 -12.97 -9.52 -0.83
CA VAL A 20 -11.88 -8.60 -1.21
C VAL A 20 -10.88 -8.47 -0.06
N CYS A 21 -9.61 -8.72 -0.35
CA CYS A 21 -8.50 -8.50 0.58
C CYS A 21 -8.02 -7.04 0.50
N PRO A 22 -8.10 -6.26 1.60
CA PRO A 22 -7.78 -4.83 1.54
C PRO A 22 -6.31 -4.49 1.83
N PHE A 23 -5.43 -5.48 2.08
CA PHE A 23 -4.18 -5.21 2.80
C PHE A 23 -2.99 -4.80 1.92
N CYS A 24 -2.62 -5.61 0.91
CA CYS A 24 -1.35 -5.40 0.21
C CYS A 24 -1.48 -4.67 -1.13
N GLY A 25 -2.69 -4.22 -1.49
CA GLY A 25 -2.93 -3.50 -2.74
C GLY A 25 -2.98 -4.36 -4.01
N LEU A 26 -2.84 -5.69 -3.95
CA LEU A 26 -3.09 -6.54 -5.12
C LEU A 26 -4.58 -6.61 -5.48
N GLY A 27 -5.47 -6.30 -4.52
CA GLY A 27 -6.90 -6.35 -4.73
C GLY A 27 -7.39 -7.78 -5.04
N CYS A 28 -6.88 -8.79 -4.30
CA CYS A 28 -7.40 -10.15 -4.39
C CYS A 28 -8.87 -10.16 -3.98
N ASP A 29 -9.73 -10.70 -4.82
CA ASP A 29 -11.19 -10.71 -4.67
C ASP A 29 -11.80 -12.12 -4.67
N ASP A 30 -10.94 -13.12 -4.48
CA ASP A 30 -11.24 -14.54 -4.57
C ASP A 30 -11.14 -15.27 -3.21
N LEU A 31 -11.14 -14.52 -2.10
CA LEU A 31 -10.98 -15.16 -0.80
C LEU A 31 -12.27 -15.83 -0.34
N THR A 32 -12.12 -17.02 0.25
CA THR A 32 -13.12 -17.66 1.09
C THR A 32 -12.70 -17.50 2.53
N VAL A 33 -13.56 -16.87 3.34
CA VAL A 33 -13.31 -16.56 4.75
C VAL A 33 -14.43 -17.19 5.57
N GLU A 34 -14.08 -17.92 6.60
CA GLU A 34 -15.02 -18.54 7.54
C GLU A 34 -15.00 -17.82 8.88
N GLU A 35 -16.19 -17.61 9.46
CA GLU A 35 -16.29 -17.15 10.83
C GLU A 35 -16.16 -18.35 11.78
N GLU A 36 -15.21 -18.25 12.69
CA GLU A 36 -15.00 -19.20 13.78
C GLU A 36 -15.41 -18.54 15.11
N PRO A 37 -16.16 -19.25 16.01
CA PRO A 37 -16.46 -18.71 17.33
C PRO A 37 -15.16 -18.48 18.14
N PRO A 38 -15.05 -17.41 18.93
CA PRO A 38 -16.02 -16.34 19.21
C PRO A 38 -15.84 -15.05 18.40
N SER A 39 -15.71 -15.03 17.14
CA SER A 39 -15.53 -13.82 16.27
C SER A 39 -14.17 -13.75 15.60
N THR A 40 -13.58 -14.89 15.32
CA THR A 40 -12.34 -15.03 14.54
C THR A 40 -12.69 -15.30 13.08
N LEU A 41 -11.86 -14.80 12.18
CA LEU A 41 -11.99 -15.05 10.75
C LEU A 41 -10.83 -15.92 10.26
N ALA A 42 -11.13 -17.00 9.54
CA ALA A 42 -10.12 -17.89 8.96
C ALA A 42 -10.16 -17.87 7.43
N VAL A 43 -9.05 -17.52 6.80
CA VAL A 43 -8.92 -17.59 5.34
C VAL A 43 -8.66 -19.03 4.91
N ARG A 44 -9.52 -19.58 4.02
CA ARG A 44 -9.45 -20.97 3.55
C ARG A 44 -8.95 -21.15 2.13
N SER A 45 -9.09 -20.14 1.27
CA SER A 45 -8.81 -20.25 -0.16
C SER A 45 -7.34 -20.02 -0.56
N THR A 46 -6.47 -19.60 0.36
CA THR A 46 -5.08 -19.30 0.06
C THR A 46 -4.18 -19.41 1.29
N ASP A 47 -2.90 -19.69 1.06
CA ASP A 47 -1.84 -19.69 2.08
C ASP A 47 -1.14 -18.32 2.22
N CYS A 48 -1.70 -17.26 1.65
CA CYS A 48 -1.16 -15.92 1.74
C CYS A 48 -0.95 -15.49 3.21
N PRO A 49 0.31 -15.28 3.66
CA PRO A 49 0.59 -14.96 5.06
C PRO A 49 -0.06 -13.65 5.50
N VAL A 50 -0.07 -12.63 4.62
CA VAL A 50 -0.69 -11.33 4.90
C VAL A 50 -2.20 -11.47 5.13
N ALA A 51 -2.89 -12.23 4.27
CA ALA A 51 -4.33 -12.43 4.42
C ALA A 51 -4.63 -13.24 5.69
N ARG A 52 -3.97 -14.39 5.87
CA ARG A 52 -4.19 -15.26 7.03
C ARG A 52 -3.97 -14.53 8.35
N GLU A 53 -2.81 -13.88 8.50
CA GLU A 53 -2.49 -13.14 9.73
C GLU A 53 -3.53 -12.05 10.02
N ARG A 54 -3.87 -11.22 9.03
CA ARG A 54 -4.67 -10.02 9.28
C ARG A 54 -6.15 -10.30 9.43
N PHE A 55 -6.70 -11.28 8.73
CA PHE A 55 -8.08 -11.71 8.93
C PHE A 55 -8.26 -12.45 10.27
N SER A 56 -7.27 -13.24 10.72
CA SER A 56 -7.39 -14.00 11.97
C SER A 56 -7.25 -13.16 13.25
N ARG A 57 -6.90 -11.88 13.15
CA ARG A 57 -6.80 -11.01 14.31
C ARG A 57 -8.16 -10.88 14.99
N THR A 58 -8.19 -11.30 16.26
CA THR A 58 -9.37 -11.18 17.12
C THR A 58 -9.00 -10.27 18.28
N PRO A 59 -9.06 -8.94 18.07
CA PRO A 59 -8.73 -8.02 19.15
C PRO A 59 -9.77 -8.13 20.27
N ALA A 60 -9.29 -8.06 21.52
CA ALA A 60 -10.18 -7.90 22.67
C ALA A 60 -10.91 -6.56 22.56
N ALA A 61 -12.14 -6.49 23.10
CA ALA A 61 -12.83 -5.21 23.21
C ALA A 61 -11.99 -4.24 24.06
N GLU A 62 -11.74 -3.07 23.51
CA GLU A 62 -10.92 -2.05 24.15
C GLU A 62 -11.64 -0.70 24.08
N PRO A 63 -11.85 0.00 25.21
CA PRO A 63 -12.45 1.33 25.19
C PRO A 63 -11.46 2.38 24.70
N PRO A 64 -11.94 3.53 24.22
CA PRO A 64 -11.11 4.71 24.05
C PRO A 64 -10.42 5.12 25.35
N ARG A 65 -9.25 5.75 25.25
CA ARG A 65 -8.48 6.22 26.41
C ARG A 65 -8.04 7.67 26.21
N VAL A 66 -8.02 8.43 27.30
CA VAL A 66 -7.39 9.75 27.39
C VAL A 66 -6.31 9.68 28.46
N ALA A 67 -5.06 9.96 28.10
CA ALA A 67 -3.90 9.81 28.98
C ALA A 67 -3.87 8.44 29.71
N GLY A 68 -4.17 7.36 28.98
CA GLY A 68 -4.21 6.00 29.52
C GLY A 68 -5.48 5.62 30.28
N VAL A 69 -6.36 6.56 30.59
CA VAL A 69 -7.61 6.32 31.34
C VAL A 69 -8.75 5.98 30.37
N PRO A 70 -9.45 4.84 30.55
CA PRO A 70 -10.62 4.51 29.75
C PRO A 70 -11.74 5.55 29.90
N VAL A 71 -12.29 5.98 28.76
CA VAL A 71 -13.37 6.97 28.69
C VAL A 71 -14.41 6.59 27.63
N PRO A 72 -15.63 7.16 27.67
CA PRO A 72 -16.57 7.06 26.56
C PRO A 72 -16.03 7.68 25.26
N LEU A 73 -16.48 7.17 24.10
CA LEU A 73 -16.03 7.69 22.79
C LEU A 73 -16.24 9.21 22.64
N ALA A 74 -17.36 9.74 23.12
CA ALA A 74 -17.66 11.18 23.05
C ALA A 74 -16.60 12.02 23.80
N GLU A 75 -16.18 11.57 24.98
CA GLU A 75 -15.15 12.25 25.78
C GLU A 75 -13.77 12.18 25.10
N ALA A 76 -13.42 11.03 24.50
CA ALA A 76 -12.18 10.89 23.73
C ALA A 76 -12.17 11.81 22.50
N VAL A 77 -13.31 11.97 21.81
CA VAL A 77 -13.48 12.88 20.67
C VAL A 77 -13.30 14.35 21.11
N GLU A 78 -13.90 14.74 22.23
CA GLU A 78 -13.74 16.10 22.78
C GLU A 78 -12.30 16.38 23.21
N ALA A 79 -11.64 15.42 23.86
CA ALA A 79 -10.23 15.52 24.23
C ALA A 79 -9.32 15.65 23.00
N ALA A 80 -9.57 14.85 21.96
CA ALA A 80 -8.83 14.96 20.70
C ALA A 80 -9.02 16.32 20.03
N ALA A 81 -10.25 16.84 20.00
CA ALA A 81 -10.55 18.16 19.46
C ALA A 81 -9.87 19.28 20.27
N ALA A 82 -9.83 19.17 21.60
CA ALA A 82 -9.13 20.14 22.46
C ALA A 82 -7.62 20.17 22.19
N VAL A 83 -6.98 19.01 22.06
CA VAL A 83 -5.56 18.90 21.67
C VAL A 83 -5.31 19.59 20.34
N LEU A 84 -6.14 19.31 19.34
CA LEU A 84 -5.97 19.86 17.99
C LEU A 84 -6.28 21.36 17.89
N ALA A 85 -7.22 21.85 18.69
CA ALA A 85 -7.53 23.29 18.77
C ALA A 85 -6.36 24.13 19.33
N ALA A 86 -5.51 23.52 20.17
CA ALA A 86 -4.33 24.17 20.73
C ALA A 86 -3.09 24.06 19.82
N ALA A 87 -3.11 23.17 18.84
CA ALA A 87 -1.95 22.86 18.00
C ALA A 87 -1.60 24.02 17.04
N GLN A 88 -0.31 24.30 16.91
CA GLN A 88 0.23 25.30 15.99
C GLN A 88 0.86 24.68 14.74
N ALA A 89 1.31 23.43 14.83
CA ALA A 89 1.95 22.68 13.76
C ALA A 89 1.39 21.25 13.67
N PRO A 90 0.08 21.10 13.39
CA PRO A 90 -0.55 19.78 13.36
C PRO A 90 -0.08 18.93 12.16
N LEU A 91 0.09 17.63 12.43
CA LEU A 91 0.39 16.61 11.44
C LEU A 91 -0.74 15.57 11.40
N VAL A 92 -1.28 15.26 10.25
CA VAL A 92 -2.21 14.14 10.04
C VAL A 92 -1.48 13.09 9.23
N ALA A 93 -1.11 11.98 9.86
CA ALA A 93 -0.20 10.99 9.30
C ALA A 93 -0.67 9.54 9.54
N GLY A 94 0.16 8.58 9.15
CA GLY A 94 -0.24 7.17 9.10
C GLY A 94 -1.12 6.95 7.88
N LEU A 95 -2.36 7.38 7.96
CA LEU A 95 -3.38 7.36 6.90
C LEU A 95 -3.64 5.97 6.29
N GLY A 96 -3.29 4.91 7.03
CA GLY A 96 -3.63 3.53 6.67
C GLY A 96 -5.13 3.30 6.85
N THR A 97 -5.95 3.73 5.90
CA THR A 97 -7.41 3.67 5.95
C THR A 97 -8.02 3.54 4.55
N ASP A 98 -9.32 3.32 4.47
CA ASP A 98 -10.09 3.30 3.23
C ASP A 98 -10.33 4.70 2.66
N VAL A 99 -11.06 4.79 1.55
CA VAL A 99 -11.35 6.06 0.87
C VAL A 99 -12.15 7.03 1.78
N ASP A 100 -13.11 6.52 2.54
CA ASP A 100 -13.94 7.40 3.38
C ASP A 100 -13.16 7.91 4.59
N GLY A 101 -12.32 7.06 5.21
CA GLY A 101 -11.38 7.48 6.24
C GLY A 101 -10.37 8.52 5.72
N ALA A 102 -9.84 8.32 4.51
CA ALA A 102 -8.94 9.28 3.87
C ALA A 102 -9.64 10.63 3.62
N ARG A 103 -10.88 10.63 3.15
CA ARG A 103 -11.67 11.86 2.94
C ARG A 103 -11.89 12.62 4.24
N ALA A 104 -12.22 11.92 5.31
CA ALA A 104 -12.44 12.54 6.62
C ALA A 104 -11.13 13.08 7.21
N ALA A 105 -10.03 12.33 7.11
CA ALA A 105 -8.70 12.76 7.56
C ALA A 105 -8.22 14.02 6.81
N LEU A 106 -8.39 14.06 5.50
CA LEU A 106 -8.02 15.21 4.68
C LEU A 106 -8.96 16.41 4.89
N ALA A 107 -10.23 16.17 5.27
CA ALA A 107 -11.14 17.24 5.68
C ALA A 107 -10.71 17.86 7.00
N LEU A 108 -10.38 17.04 8.00
CA LEU A 108 -9.84 17.49 9.28
C LEU A 108 -8.53 18.26 9.09
N ALA A 109 -7.60 17.71 8.29
CA ALA A 109 -6.34 18.35 7.98
C ALA A 109 -6.51 19.73 7.31
N GLY A 110 -7.46 19.85 6.38
CA GLY A 110 -7.78 21.13 5.74
C GLY A 110 -8.31 22.18 6.72
N ARG A 111 -9.11 21.75 7.70
CA ARG A 111 -9.63 22.63 8.74
C ARG A 111 -8.54 23.09 9.71
N LEU A 112 -7.57 22.21 10.01
CA LEU A 112 -6.45 22.50 10.91
C LEU A 112 -5.29 23.24 10.22
N GLY A 113 -5.27 23.33 8.90
CA GLY A 113 -4.09 23.76 8.16
C GLY A 113 -2.91 22.81 8.30
N ALA A 114 -3.17 21.53 8.55
CA ALA A 114 -2.17 20.53 8.89
C ALA A 114 -1.30 20.11 7.68
N VAL A 115 -0.15 19.52 7.99
CA VAL A 115 0.60 18.71 7.03
C VAL A 115 -0.03 17.31 6.95
N VAL A 116 -0.05 16.73 5.75
CA VAL A 116 -0.59 15.40 5.50
C VAL A 116 0.43 14.50 4.84
N ASP A 117 0.60 13.27 5.38
CA ASP A 117 1.43 12.24 4.76
C ASP A 117 0.98 10.84 5.17
N HIS A 118 1.33 9.84 4.36
CA HIS A 118 1.06 8.44 4.64
C HIS A 118 2.33 7.72 5.13
N ALA A 119 2.19 6.80 6.08
CA ALA A 119 3.32 6.03 6.62
C ALA A 119 4.18 5.33 5.56
N LEU A 120 3.59 4.97 4.41
CA LEU A 120 4.25 4.25 3.31
C LEU A 120 4.46 5.14 2.08
N SER A 121 4.51 6.44 2.23
CA SER A 121 4.61 7.39 1.11
C SER A 121 5.96 7.36 0.39
N ASP A 122 7.04 6.89 1.01
CA ASP A 122 8.38 6.88 0.40
C ASP A 122 8.44 6.14 -0.94
N GLY A 123 7.95 4.91 -0.98
CA GLY A 123 7.92 4.13 -2.22
C GLY A 123 7.01 4.75 -3.29
N LEU A 124 5.87 5.27 -2.88
CA LEU A 124 4.97 6.01 -3.75
C LEU A 124 5.65 7.27 -4.29
N TYR A 125 6.33 8.00 -3.41
CA TYR A 125 6.94 9.26 -3.75
C TYR A 125 8.08 9.13 -4.77
N ARG A 126 8.92 8.09 -4.65
CA ARG A 126 9.97 7.78 -5.65
C ARG A 126 9.37 7.62 -7.05
N ASN A 127 8.22 6.98 -7.17
CA ASN A 127 7.48 6.86 -8.42
C ASN A 127 6.89 8.19 -8.88
N LEU A 128 6.27 8.97 -7.99
CA LEU A 128 5.64 10.25 -8.33
C LEU A 128 6.67 11.30 -8.80
N ALA A 129 7.84 11.34 -8.18
CA ALA A 129 8.92 12.25 -8.58
C ALA A 129 9.33 12.03 -10.04
N VAL A 130 9.41 10.78 -10.48
CA VAL A 130 9.73 10.44 -11.87
C VAL A 130 8.56 10.74 -12.80
N LEU A 131 7.34 10.36 -12.39
CA LEU A 131 6.13 10.65 -13.17
C LEU A 131 5.98 12.15 -13.45
N GLN A 132 6.21 13.00 -12.45
CA GLN A 132 6.13 14.46 -12.60
C GLN A 132 7.22 15.05 -13.49
N ARG A 133 8.45 14.49 -13.46
CA ARG A 133 9.58 14.98 -14.27
C ARG A 133 9.53 14.54 -15.72
N THR A 134 9.15 13.27 -15.98
CA THR A 134 9.35 12.64 -17.30
C THR A 134 8.09 12.06 -17.89
N GLY A 135 7.03 11.87 -17.10
CA GLY A 135 5.95 10.96 -17.46
C GLY A 135 6.45 9.53 -17.60
N TRP A 136 5.53 8.58 -17.79
CA TRP A 136 5.87 7.19 -18.05
C TRP A 136 4.79 6.46 -18.86
N ILE A 137 5.15 5.30 -19.41
CA ILE A 137 4.24 4.36 -20.03
C ILE A 137 3.95 3.27 -19.00
N ALA A 138 2.75 3.25 -18.45
CA ALA A 138 2.34 2.29 -17.43
C ALA A 138 1.40 1.23 -18.00
N THR A 139 1.36 0.08 -17.32
CA THR A 139 0.39 -0.99 -17.56
C THR A 139 -0.42 -1.26 -16.30
N THR A 140 -1.42 -2.13 -16.42
CA THR A 140 -2.23 -2.61 -15.31
C THR A 140 -1.94 -4.07 -15.01
N LEU A 141 -2.34 -4.52 -13.83
CA LEU A 141 -2.29 -5.94 -13.48
C LEU A 141 -3.14 -6.79 -14.45
N ALA A 142 -4.25 -6.25 -14.94
CA ALA A 142 -5.07 -6.93 -15.94
C ALA A 142 -4.35 -7.08 -17.30
N GLU A 143 -3.61 -6.06 -17.73
CA GLU A 143 -2.80 -6.13 -18.97
C GLU A 143 -1.61 -7.09 -18.79
N LEU A 144 -0.94 -7.06 -17.62
CA LEU A 144 0.09 -8.05 -17.27
C LEU A 144 -0.48 -9.47 -17.42
N ARG A 145 -1.63 -9.74 -16.82
CA ARG A 145 -2.26 -11.07 -16.89
C ARG A 145 -2.61 -11.47 -18.31
N ASN A 146 -3.21 -10.57 -19.09
CA ASN A 146 -3.85 -10.93 -20.35
C ASN A 146 -2.96 -10.81 -21.59
N ARG A 147 -1.84 -10.06 -21.52
CA ARG A 147 -1.04 -9.72 -22.70
C ARG A 147 0.45 -9.97 -22.56
N CYS A 148 1.00 -9.95 -21.34
CA CYS A 148 2.45 -10.01 -21.13
C CYS A 148 3.02 -11.36 -21.58
N ASP A 149 4.02 -11.33 -22.44
CA ASP A 149 4.82 -12.49 -22.86
C ASP A 149 6.24 -12.47 -22.28
N LEU A 150 6.75 -11.27 -21.90
CA LEU A 150 8.02 -11.10 -21.19
C LEU A 150 7.84 -10.21 -19.96
N LEU A 151 7.96 -10.80 -18.78
CA LEU A 151 7.96 -10.05 -17.52
C LEU A 151 9.39 -9.90 -17.02
N LEU A 152 9.86 -8.65 -16.94
CA LEU A 152 11.12 -8.27 -16.30
C LEU A 152 10.82 -7.76 -14.89
N VAL A 153 11.24 -8.50 -13.86
CA VAL A 153 11.18 -8.11 -12.46
C VAL A 153 12.50 -7.43 -12.11
N ALA A 154 12.46 -6.14 -11.81
CA ALA A 154 13.63 -5.33 -11.52
C ALA A 154 13.80 -5.13 -10.00
N GLY A 155 14.90 -5.66 -9.46
CA GLY A 155 15.23 -5.63 -8.03
C GLY A 155 14.64 -6.81 -7.24
N PRO A 156 14.40 -6.64 -5.93
CA PRO A 156 13.93 -7.72 -5.06
C PRO A 156 12.60 -8.33 -5.51
N ASP A 157 12.39 -9.59 -5.13
CA ASP A 157 11.17 -10.34 -5.48
C ASP A 157 9.91 -9.63 -4.95
N PRO A 158 8.98 -9.24 -5.82
CA PRO A 158 7.75 -8.56 -5.43
C PRO A 158 6.79 -9.47 -4.65
N ALA A 159 7.01 -10.77 -4.58
CA ALA A 159 6.24 -11.66 -3.71
C ALA A 159 6.49 -11.41 -2.22
N VAL A 160 7.60 -10.77 -1.84
CA VAL A 160 7.85 -10.36 -0.44
C VAL A 160 6.74 -9.41 0.04
N PRO A 161 6.53 -8.24 -0.59
CA PRO A 161 5.42 -7.36 -0.22
C PRO A 161 4.05 -7.82 -0.75
N HIS A 162 4.00 -8.58 -1.83
CA HIS A 162 2.78 -8.97 -2.53
C HIS A 162 2.72 -10.50 -2.75
N PRO A 163 2.46 -11.32 -1.73
CA PRO A 163 2.69 -12.78 -1.79
C PRO A 163 1.99 -13.51 -2.93
N ARG A 164 0.85 -13.00 -3.41
CA ARG A 164 0.06 -13.63 -4.48
C ARG A 164 0.25 -12.99 -5.86
N VAL A 165 1.29 -12.13 -6.05
CA VAL A 165 1.44 -11.40 -7.32
C VAL A 165 1.61 -12.33 -8.52
N PHE A 166 2.41 -13.37 -8.41
CA PHE A 166 2.60 -14.34 -9.49
C PHE A 166 1.38 -15.24 -9.67
N GLU A 167 0.86 -15.80 -8.58
CA GLU A 167 -0.34 -16.65 -8.60
C GLU A 167 -1.53 -15.96 -9.28
N ARG A 168 -1.79 -14.70 -8.94
CA ARG A 168 -2.97 -13.98 -9.41
C ARG A 168 -2.82 -13.36 -10.79
N TRP A 169 -1.63 -12.91 -11.14
CA TRP A 169 -1.44 -12.02 -12.27
C TRP A 169 -0.47 -12.52 -13.34
N VAL A 170 0.33 -13.55 -13.04
CA VAL A 170 1.31 -14.10 -13.98
C VAL A 170 0.92 -15.51 -14.42
N VAL A 171 0.57 -16.39 -13.49
CA VAL A 171 0.25 -17.81 -13.74
C VAL A 171 -1.05 -18.01 -14.53
N PRO A 172 -2.15 -17.27 -14.31
CA PRO A 172 -3.37 -17.52 -15.03
C PRO A 172 -3.22 -17.36 -16.54
N ALA A 173 -3.88 -18.24 -17.29
CA ALA A 173 -3.88 -18.19 -18.75
C ALA A 173 -4.38 -16.82 -19.24
N PRO A 174 -3.73 -16.22 -20.24
CA PRO A 174 -4.14 -14.93 -20.79
C PRO A 174 -5.47 -15.08 -21.55
N ALA A 175 -6.35 -14.06 -21.39
CA ALA A 175 -7.67 -14.09 -22.01
C ALA A 175 -7.68 -13.59 -23.47
N PHE A 176 -6.73 -12.72 -23.85
CA PHE A 176 -6.80 -12.00 -25.16
C PHE A 176 -5.68 -12.36 -26.12
N GLN A 177 -4.69 -13.10 -25.69
CA GLN A 177 -3.68 -13.64 -26.58
C GLN A 177 -3.35 -15.06 -26.10
N ALA A 178 -3.35 -16.03 -27.02
CA ALA A 178 -2.62 -17.28 -26.78
C ALA A 178 -1.13 -16.92 -26.84
N PRO A 179 -0.43 -16.73 -25.74
CA PRO A 179 0.99 -16.47 -25.84
C PRO A 179 1.68 -17.76 -26.22
N PRO A 180 2.73 -17.67 -27.00
CA PRO A 180 3.85 -18.53 -26.78
C PRO A 180 4.28 -18.34 -25.33
N SER A 181 4.88 -19.32 -24.71
CA SER A 181 5.28 -19.33 -23.31
C SER A 181 5.67 -17.95 -22.75
N ARG A 182 4.94 -17.49 -21.74
CA ARG A 182 5.35 -16.30 -20.97
C ARG A 182 6.69 -16.59 -20.30
N GLU A 183 7.62 -15.66 -20.40
CA GLU A 183 8.93 -15.73 -19.75
C GLU A 183 9.00 -14.74 -18.59
N VAL A 184 9.67 -15.12 -17.50
CA VAL A 184 9.92 -14.24 -16.35
C VAL A 184 11.43 -14.09 -16.15
N VAL A 185 11.91 -12.87 -16.15
CA VAL A 185 13.33 -12.53 -15.93
C VAL A 185 13.47 -11.74 -14.65
N PHE A 186 14.31 -12.17 -13.74
CA PHE A 186 14.71 -11.43 -12.56
C PHE A 186 16.02 -10.68 -12.85
N LEU A 187 15.98 -9.36 -12.75
CA LEU A 187 17.13 -8.46 -12.97
C LEU A 187 17.63 -7.92 -11.63
N CYS A 188 18.82 -8.30 -11.22
CA CYS A 188 19.42 -7.95 -9.93
C CYS A 188 18.55 -8.35 -8.73
N GLY A 189 17.85 -9.47 -8.82
CA GLY A 189 17.00 -10.02 -7.78
C GLY A 189 16.97 -11.54 -7.86
N GLU A 190 16.62 -12.19 -6.76
CA GLU A 190 16.47 -13.63 -6.66
C GLU A 190 15.01 -13.96 -6.32
N PRO A 191 14.36 -14.85 -7.09
CA PRO A 191 13.03 -15.33 -6.75
C PRO A 191 13.07 -16.21 -5.49
N LEU A 192 12.11 -16.01 -4.60
CA LEU A 192 11.88 -16.87 -3.44
C LEU A 192 11.55 -18.31 -3.89
N ASP A 193 11.73 -19.28 -3.01
CA ASP A 193 11.34 -20.68 -3.28
C ASP A 193 9.84 -20.78 -3.56
N THR A 194 9.01 -20.02 -2.86
CA THR A 194 7.57 -19.92 -3.10
C THR A 194 7.25 -19.33 -4.47
N THR A 195 8.03 -18.35 -4.94
CA THR A 195 7.93 -17.79 -6.29
C THR A 195 8.34 -18.80 -7.34
N ARG A 196 9.45 -19.51 -7.15
CA ARG A 196 9.89 -20.60 -8.06
C ARG A 196 8.85 -21.70 -8.16
N ALA A 197 8.25 -22.09 -7.03
CA ALA A 197 7.18 -23.07 -7.00
C ALA A 197 5.93 -22.59 -7.77
N ALA A 198 5.51 -21.35 -7.55
CA ALA A 198 4.37 -20.75 -8.26
C ALA A 198 4.60 -20.66 -9.77
N LEU A 199 5.84 -20.40 -10.20
CA LEU A 199 6.23 -20.25 -11.60
C LEU A 199 6.77 -21.55 -12.23
N SER A 200 6.56 -22.71 -11.63
CA SER A 200 7.16 -23.98 -12.07
C SER A 200 6.86 -24.38 -13.53
N GLY A 201 5.80 -23.83 -14.13
CA GLY A 201 5.44 -24.06 -15.54
C GLY A 201 5.98 -22.99 -16.52
N PHE A 202 6.79 -22.06 -16.07
CA PHE A 202 7.27 -20.94 -16.87
C PHE A 202 8.79 -20.94 -16.99
N PRO A 203 9.36 -20.53 -18.14
CA PRO A 203 10.78 -20.21 -18.26
C PRO A 203 11.14 -19.06 -17.30
N ILE A 204 12.09 -19.32 -16.40
CA ILE A 204 12.63 -18.32 -15.48
C ILE A 204 14.11 -18.12 -15.80
N THR A 205 14.50 -16.88 -16.00
CA THR A 205 15.89 -16.47 -16.11
C THR A 205 16.23 -15.57 -14.90
N VAL A 206 17.34 -15.86 -14.23
CA VAL A 206 17.85 -15.00 -13.14
C VAL A 206 19.15 -14.39 -13.61
N LEU A 207 19.16 -13.07 -13.77
CA LEU A 207 20.36 -12.29 -14.00
C LEU A 207 20.83 -11.75 -12.64
N ALA A 208 21.57 -12.61 -11.93
CA ALA A 208 22.09 -12.29 -10.60
C ALA A 208 23.00 -11.06 -10.67
N GLY A 209 22.77 -10.11 -9.78
CA GLY A 209 23.54 -8.88 -9.73
C GLY A 209 23.27 -8.12 -8.43
N ASP A 210 23.96 -7.00 -8.27
CA ASP A 210 23.78 -6.14 -7.12
C ASP A 210 22.42 -5.40 -7.18
N SER A 211 21.51 -5.73 -6.27
CA SER A 211 20.17 -5.17 -6.20
C SER A 211 20.18 -3.64 -5.94
N ALA A 212 21.19 -3.12 -5.24
CA ALA A 212 21.37 -1.68 -5.05
C ALA A 212 21.72 -0.95 -6.35
N ARG A 213 22.21 -1.71 -7.36
CA ARG A 213 22.62 -1.19 -8.67
C ARG A 213 21.71 -1.61 -9.82
N VAL A 214 20.47 -2.05 -9.52
CA VAL A 214 19.51 -2.43 -10.57
C VAL A 214 19.25 -1.33 -11.59
N GLY A 215 19.35 -0.06 -11.17
CA GLY A 215 19.29 1.09 -12.09
C GLY A 215 20.45 1.11 -13.11
N ASP A 216 21.66 0.68 -12.73
CA ASP A 216 22.79 0.59 -13.66
C ASP A 216 22.56 -0.53 -14.69
N ALA A 217 22.04 -1.67 -14.24
CA ALA A 217 21.65 -2.76 -15.14
C ALA A 217 20.56 -2.34 -16.13
N ALA A 218 19.54 -1.61 -15.65
CA ALA A 218 18.49 -1.05 -16.51
C ALA A 218 19.05 -0.06 -17.54
N ALA A 219 20.00 0.79 -17.15
CA ALA A 219 20.66 1.74 -18.06
C ALA A 219 21.51 1.02 -19.11
N ALA A 220 22.29 0.00 -18.73
CA ALA A 220 23.08 -0.81 -19.66
C ALA A 220 22.16 -1.56 -20.65
N LEU A 221 21.05 -2.11 -20.17
CA LEU A 221 20.05 -2.76 -21.01
C LEU A 221 19.40 -1.78 -22.00
N ALA A 222 19.02 -0.59 -21.55
CA ALA A 222 18.50 0.46 -22.44
C ALA A 222 19.50 0.88 -23.52
N ALA A 223 20.78 0.98 -23.18
CA ALA A 223 21.85 1.29 -24.12
C ALA A 223 22.10 0.18 -25.15
N ALA A 224 21.85 -1.08 -24.80
CA ALA A 224 21.99 -2.22 -25.68
C ALA A 224 20.79 -2.43 -26.64
N LEU A 225 19.63 -1.81 -26.39
CA LEU A 225 18.43 -2.01 -27.22
C LEU A 225 18.63 -1.64 -28.70
N PRO A 226 19.33 -0.56 -29.09
CA PRO A 226 19.57 -0.24 -30.51
C PRO A 226 20.43 -1.28 -31.21
N ASP A 227 21.43 -1.82 -30.53
CA ASP A 227 22.38 -2.81 -31.03
C ASP A 227 22.90 -3.69 -29.88
N PRO A 228 22.30 -4.87 -29.65
CA PRO A 228 22.69 -5.78 -28.58
C PRO A 228 24.16 -6.24 -28.64
N SER A 229 24.80 -6.23 -29.83
CA SER A 229 26.21 -6.62 -29.97
C SER A 229 27.18 -5.63 -29.26
N ARG A 230 26.70 -4.43 -28.95
CA ARG A 230 27.45 -3.37 -28.25
C ARG A 230 27.14 -3.31 -26.75
N ALA A 231 26.47 -4.33 -26.21
CA ALA A 231 26.14 -4.38 -24.78
C ALA A 231 27.41 -4.34 -23.91
N SER A 232 27.29 -3.70 -22.77
CA SER A 232 28.29 -3.70 -21.70
C SER A 232 27.75 -4.33 -20.44
N GLY A 233 28.61 -4.98 -19.65
CA GLY A 233 28.22 -5.51 -18.34
C GLY A 233 27.92 -4.38 -17.35
N ALA A 234 26.99 -4.64 -16.43
CA ALA A 234 26.63 -3.69 -15.37
C ALA A 234 26.09 -4.41 -14.14
N ALA A 235 26.25 -3.83 -12.96
CA ALA A 235 25.74 -4.36 -11.69
C ALA A 235 26.14 -5.82 -11.39
N GLY A 236 27.27 -6.28 -11.91
CA GLY A 236 27.72 -7.68 -11.78
C GLY A 236 27.20 -8.62 -12.89
N ILE A 237 26.33 -8.14 -13.78
CA ILE A 237 25.78 -8.92 -14.91
C ILE A 237 26.74 -8.81 -16.11
N ALA A 238 27.03 -9.93 -16.77
CA ALA A 238 27.90 -9.99 -17.93
C ALA A 238 27.29 -9.30 -19.18
N ALA A 239 28.14 -8.78 -20.05
CA ALA A 239 27.71 -8.11 -21.28
C ALA A 239 26.86 -9.03 -22.19
N GLY A 240 27.20 -10.32 -22.26
CA GLY A 240 26.46 -11.31 -23.04
C GLY A 240 25.04 -11.53 -22.55
N ASP A 241 24.82 -11.50 -21.23
CA ASP A 241 23.49 -11.63 -20.62
C ASP A 241 22.64 -10.38 -20.86
N ILE A 242 23.24 -9.18 -20.77
CA ILE A 242 22.59 -7.92 -21.14
C ILE A 242 22.20 -7.94 -22.63
N ALA A 243 23.09 -8.40 -23.51
CA ALA A 243 22.81 -8.52 -24.95
C ALA A 243 21.63 -9.47 -25.21
N ALA A 244 21.65 -10.64 -24.59
CA ALA A 244 20.59 -11.64 -24.74
C ALA A 244 19.23 -11.13 -24.24
N LEU A 245 19.21 -10.41 -23.12
CA LEU A 245 17.98 -9.80 -22.60
C LEU A 245 17.49 -8.65 -23.50
N ALA A 246 18.42 -7.83 -24.03
CA ALA A 246 18.06 -6.77 -24.96
C ALA A 246 17.38 -7.32 -26.22
N GLU A 247 17.88 -8.43 -26.79
CA GLU A 247 17.25 -9.07 -27.95
C GLU A 247 15.87 -9.64 -27.61
N ARG A 248 15.71 -10.27 -26.45
CA ARG A 248 14.39 -10.74 -25.97
C ARG A 248 13.39 -9.60 -25.80
N LEU A 249 13.82 -8.47 -25.25
CA LEU A 249 12.97 -7.28 -25.12
C LEU A 249 12.56 -6.72 -26.48
N ARG A 250 13.46 -6.71 -27.48
CA ARG A 250 13.16 -6.22 -28.84
C ARG A 250 12.14 -7.07 -29.57
N THR A 251 12.10 -8.37 -29.30
CA THR A 251 11.26 -9.36 -29.98
C THR A 251 9.98 -9.71 -29.22
N ALA A 252 9.86 -9.31 -27.95
CA ALA A 252 8.66 -9.49 -27.17
C ALA A 252 7.46 -8.78 -27.82
N ARG A 253 6.25 -9.32 -27.66
CA ARG A 253 5.02 -8.68 -28.15
C ARG A 253 4.50 -7.63 -27.18
N TYR A 254 4.57 -7.92 -25.88
CA TYR A 254 4.17 -7.05 -24.81
C TYR A 254 5.03 -7.31 -23.57
N ALA A 255 6.12 -6.58 -23.47
CA ALA A 255 7.00 -6.66 -22.31
C ALA A 255 6.46 -5.81 -21.15
N VAL A 256 6.63 -6.29 -19.94
CA VAL A 256 6.33 -5.56 -18.71
C VAL A 256 7.58 -5.50 -17.84
N VAL A 257 7.96 -4.29 -17.42
CA VAL A 257 8.99 -4.06 -16.42
C VAL A 257 8.31 -3.75 -15.10
N ALA A 258 8.38 -4.67 -14.13
CA ALA A 258 7.79 -4.53 -12.82
C ALA A 258 8.84 -4.18 -11.76
N TRP A 259 8.51 -3.30 -10.83
CA TRP A 259 9.36 -2.94 -9.70
C TRP A 259 8.54 -2.55 -8.47
N ALA A 260 9.14 -2.68 -7.29
CA ALA A 260 8.62 -2.17 -6.03
C ALA A 260 9.53 -1.05 -5.53
N ALA A 261 9.18 0.21 -5.78
CA ALA A 261 10.04 1.36 -5.48
C ALA A 261 10.37 1.52 -3.98
N ALA A 262 9.53 0.95 -3.10
CA ALA A 262 9.79 0.92 -1.65
C ALA A 262 11.05 0.09 -1.29
N ALA A 263 11.41 -0.88 -2.14
CA ALA A 263 12.60 -1.72 -1.94
C ALA A 263 13.92 -1.07 -2.40
N PHE A 264 13.87 0.08 -3.06
CA PHE A 264 15.07 0.78 -3.49
C PHE A 264 15.56 1.69 -2.36
N GLU A 265 16.82 1.62 -2.01
CA GLU A 265 17.41 2.35 -0.91
C GLU A 265 18.21 3.57 -1.36
N GLY A 266 18.50 4.45 -0.40
CA GLY A 266 19.35 5.62 -0.58
C GLY A 266 18.61 6.90 -0.97
N PRO A 267 19.29 8.06 -0.86
CA PRO A 267 18.67 9.37 -1.02
C PRO A 267 18.22 9.69 -2.46
N HIS A 268 18.72 8.94 -3.44
CA HIS A 268 18.42 9.11 -4.86
C HIS A 268 17.79 7.86 -5.48
N ALA A 269 17.03 7.11 -4.69
CA ALA A 269 16.35 5.90 -5.17
C ALA A 269 15.30 6.17 -6.28
N ASP A 270 14.81 7.40 -6.39
CA ASP A 270 14.01 7.88 -7.51
C ASP A 270 14.76 7.82 -8.86
N LEU A 271 16.10 7.99 -8.88
CA LEU A 271 16.90 7.85 -10.10
C LEU A 271 16.94 6.39 -10.59
N THR A 272 16.83 5.42 -9.69
CA THR A 272 16.65 4.01 -10.09
C THR A 272 15.34 3.83 -10.84
N VAL A 273 14.24 4.37 -10.30
CA VAL A 273 12.94 4.37 -10.99
C VAL A 273 13.02 5.08 -12.34
N GLU A 274 13.70 6.22 -12.41
CA GLU A 274 13.88 6.96 -13.68
C GLU A 274 14.60 6.13 -14.74
N ARG A 275 15.63 5.35 -14.37
CA ARG A 275 16.33 4.46 -15.30
C ARG A 275 15.43 3.32 -15.80
N LEU A 276 14.57 2.76 -14.93
CA LEU A 276 13.57 1.76 -15.34
C LEU A 276 12.53 2.37 -16.28
N VAL A 277 12.03 3.57 -15.99
CA VAL A 277 11.10 4.30 -16.85
C VAL A 277 11.74 4.62 -18.22
N ARG A 278 13.01 4.98 -18.22
CA ARG A 278 13.79 5.22 -19.45
C ARG A 278 13.95 3.92 -20.26
N LEU A 279 14.25 2.80 -19.60
CA LEU A 279 14.29 1.49 -20.26
C LEU A 279 12.96 1.17 -20.95
N VAL A 280 11.83 1.35 -20.25
CA VAL A 280 10.49 1.16 -20.80
C VAL A 280 10.28 2.05 -22.03
N ARG A 281 10.61 3.33 -21.93
CA ARG A 281 10.49 4.29 -23.05
C ARG A 281 11.33 3.89 -24.25
N ASP A 282 12.58 3.50 -24.02
CA ASP A 282 13.50 3.16 -25.10
C ASP A 282 13.14 1.80 -25.76
N ALA A 283 12.62 0.84 -24.97
CA ALA A 283 12.07 -0.42 -25.50
C ALA A 283 10.86 -0.19 -26.42
N ASN A 284 10.04 0.84 -26.17
CA ASN A 284 8.89 1.18 -27.03
C ASN A 284 9.28 1.68 -28.43
N ARG A 285 10.56 1.87 -28.72
CA ARG A 285 11.05 2.09 -30.10
C ARG A 285 11.11 0.82 -30.93
N HIS A 286 11.07 -0.34 -30.28
CA HIS A 286 11.23 -1.65 -30.91
C HIS A 286 9.99 -2.53 -30.74
N THR A 287 9.36 -2.47 -29.57
CA THR A 287 8.20 -3.28 -29.22
C THR A 287 7.24 -2.53 -28.32
N ARG A 288 6.16 -3.17 -27.86
CA ARG A 288 5.33 -2.64 -26.77
C ARG A 288 5.92 -3.05 -25.44
N CYS A 289 6.29 -2.06 -24.65
CA CYS A 289 6.80 -2.24 -23.29
C CYS A 289 6.13 -1.27 -22.33
N ALA A 290 5.77 -1.72 -21.14
CA ALA A 290 5.16 -0.87 -20.14
C ALA A 290 5.70 -1.13 -18.73
N GLY A 291 5.72 -0.09 -17.90
CA GLY A 291 6.12 -0.17 -16.51
C GLY A 291 4.97 -0.58 -15.61
N LEU A 292 5.26 -1.38 -14.58
CA LEU A 292 4.31 -1.76 -13.54
C LEU A 292 4.93 -1.49 -12.17
N PRO A 293 4.72 -0.29 -11.60
CA PRO A 293 5.10 -0.02 -10.22
C PRO A 293 4.15 -0.76 -9.28
N LEU A 294 4.72 -1.58 -8.39
CA LEU A 294 3.98 -2.30 -7.36
C LEU A 294 4.07 -1.53 -6.04
N ALA A 295 2.92 -1.23 -5.46
CA ALA A 295 2.73 -0.50 -4.21
C ALA A 295 1.36 -0.86 -3.61
N GLY A 296 0.81 -0.06 -2.70
CA GLY A 296 -0.60 -0.13 -2.33
C GLY A 296 -0.89 -0.76 -0.98
N HIS A 297 0.11 -1.13 -0.20
CA HIS A 297 -0.12 -1.51 1.20
C HIS A 297 -0.89 -0.40 1.93
N ASP A 298 -1.81 -0.81 2.80
CA ASP A 298 -2.62 0.07 3.64
C ASP A 298 -3.32 1.19 2.85
N ASN A 299 -3.68 0.88 1.59
CA ASN A 299 -4.37 1.79 0.69
C ASN A 299 -3.62 3.10 0.37
N VAL A 300 -2.29 3.14 0.47
CA VAL A 300 -1.49 4.36 0.21
C VAL A 300 -1.81 4.99 -1.14
N VAL A 301 -2.06 4.17 -2.16
CA VAL A 301 -2.43 4.63 -3.51
C VAL A 301 -3.79 5.34 -3.48
N GLY A 302 -4.79 4.75 -2.81
CA GLY A 302 -6.13 5.33 -2.68
C GLY A 302 -6.12 6.63 -1.91
N VAL A 303 -5.39 6.70 -0.79
CA VAL A 303 -5.24 7.92 0.02
C VAL A 303 -4.59 9.04 -0.80
N ASN A 304 -3.53 8.71 -1.56
CA ASN A 304 -2.88 9.68 -2.45
C ASN A 304 -3.82 10.19 -3.56
N GLN A 305 -4.65 9.32 -4.13
CA GLN A 305 -5.66 9.73 -5.12
C GLN A 305 -6.69 10.67 -4.51
N VAL A 306 -7.20 10.36 -3.31
CA VAL A 306 -8.15 11.24 -2.60
C VAL A 306 -7.52 12.61 -2.34
N CYS A 307 -6.25 12.65 -1.93
CA CYS A 307 -5.50 13.90 -1.74
C CYS A 307 -5.44 14.71 -3.05
N THR A 308 -5.05 14.04 -4.14
CA THR A 308 -4.93 14.67 -5.46
C THR A 308 -6.28 15.18 -5.99
N TRP A 309 -7.36 14.43 -5.83
CA TRP A 309 -8.70 14.86 -6.25
C TRP A 309 -9.22 16.04 -5.44
N ARG A 310 -8.88 16.10 -4.15
CA ARG A 310 -9.38 17.15 -3.26
C ARG A 310 -8.59 18.44 -3.38
N PHE A 311 -7.27 18.35 -3.53
CA PHE A 311 -6.36 19.50 -3.42
C PHE A 311 -5.55 19.78 -4.69
N GLY A 312 -5.62 18.93 -5.71
CA GLY A 312 -4.86 19.05 -6.96
C GLY A 312 -3.38 18.66 -6.83
N VAL A 313 -2.96 18.19 -5.66
CA VAL A 313 -1.57 17.80 -5.34
C VAL A 313 -1.54 16.47 -4.57
N PRO A 314 -0.45 15.67 -4.69
CA PRO A 314 -0.32 14.42 -3.97
C PRO A 314 -0.05 14.64 -2.46
N LEU A 315 0.05 13.55 -1.70
CA LEU A 315 0.52 13.57 -0.31
C LEU A 315 1.86 14.30 -0.15
N ARG A 316 2.32 14.48 1.09
CA ARG A 316 3.44 15.37 1.47
C ARG A 316 3.09 16.82 1.16
N THR A 317 1.95 17.22 1.70
CA THR A 317 1.34 18.52 1.43
C THR A 317 0.96 19.21 2.74
N SER A 318 1.24 20.52 2.83
CA SER A 318 0.73 21.42 3.87
C SER A 318 -0.54 22.10 3.38
N LEU A 319 -1.54 22.17 4.26
CA LEU A 319 -2.80 22.85 4.01
C LEU A 319 -2.90 24.20 4.77
N ALA A 320 -1.78 24.68 5.31
CA ALA A 320 -1.72 25.93 6.06
C ALA A 320 -2.20 27.13 5.24
N GLY A 321 -3.02 27.97 5.87
CA GLY A 321 -3.60 29.14 5.24
C GLY A 321 -4.61 28.83 4.12
N GLY A 322 -5.21 27.63 4.14
CA GLY A 322 -6.21 27.22 3.16
C GLY A 322 -5.68 26.94 1.75
N VAL A 323 -4.36 26.92 1.57
CA VAL A 323 -3.70 26.67 0.30
C VAL A 323 -2.88 25.38 0.38
N ALA A 324 -3.16 24.42 -0.52
CA ALA A 324 -2.38 23.21 -0.63
C ALA A 324 -1.00 23.50 -1.23
N ARG A 325 0.05 23.21 -0.46
CA ARG A 325 1.45 23.36 -0.86
C ARG A 325 2.14 22.02 -0.77
N HIS A 326 2.52 21.47 -1.90
CA HIS A 326 3.23 20.21 -1.99
C HIS A 326 4.73 20.44 -1.97
N ASP A 327 5.41 19.80 -1.02
CA ASP A 327 6.87 19.71 -0.98
C ASP A 327 7.27 18.37 -0.36
N PRO A 328 7.75 17.43 -1.17
CA PRO A 328 8.01 16.06 -0.77
C PRO A 328 9.10 15.87 0.27
N HIS A 329 9.98 16.83 0.40
CA HIS A 329 11.09 16.80 1.37
C HIS A 329 10.73 17.53 2.66
N ARG A 330 10.04 18.64 2.54
CA ARG A 330 9.64 19.46 3.69
C ARG A 330 8.47 18.85 4.44
N PHE A 331 7.51 18.28 3.72
CA PHE A 331 6.27 17.74 4.29
C PHE A 331 6.25 16.20 4.32
N ASP A 332 7.43 15.58 4.27
CA ASP A 332 7.63 14.19 4.65
C ASP A 332 7.21 13.98 6.11
N GLY A 333 6.29 13.05 6.36
CA GLY A 333 5.67 12.89 7.66
C GLY A 333 6.66 12.53 8.77
N ALA A 334 7.65 11.70 8.49
CA ALA A 334 8.67 11.33 9.47
C ALA A 334 9.57 12.52 9.84
N ARG A 335 9.92 13.34 8.85
CA ARG A 335 10.70 14.56 9.09
C ARG A 335 9.88 15.65 9.75
N TYR A 336 8.64 15.84 9.30
CA TYR A 336 7.76 16.87 9.85
C TYR A 336 7.35 16.58 11.30
N ALA A 337 7.32 15.30 11.70
CA ALA A 337 7.07 14.91 13.10
C ALA A 337 8.06 15.57 14.09
N ALA A 338 9.25 15.95 13.67
CA ALA A 338 10.21 16.65 14.53
C ALA A 338 9.73 18.07 14.93
N VAL A 339 8.95 18.74 14.07
CA VAL A 339 8.46 20.11 14.28
C VAL A 339 6.97 20.17 14.63
N ALA A 340 6.23 19.09 14.40
CA ALA A 340 4.85 18.98 14.79
C ALA A 340 4.69 19.04 16.31
N ASP A 341 3.63 19.66 16.80
CA ASP A 341 3.25 19.69 18.22
C ASP A 341 2.09 18.74 18.53
N ALA A 342 1.25 18.44 17.53
CA ALA A 342 0.19 17.44 17.64
C ALA A 342 0.18 16.53 16.38
N VAL A 343 -0.06 15.23 16.59
CA VAL A 343 -0.12 14.25 15.54
C VAL A 343 -1.43 13.46 15.61
N VAL A 344 -2.19 13.45 14.53
CA VAL A 344 -3.27 12.49 14.32
C VAL A 344 -2.70 11.33 13.51
N TRP A 345 -2.56 10.17 14.13
CA TRP A 345 -2.09 8.96 13.49
C TRP A 345 -3.25 8.02 13.19
N VAL A 346 -3.45 7.68 11.91
CA VAL A 346 -4.53 6.79 11.46
C VAL A 346 -3.93 5.51 10.88
N SER A 347 -4.21 4.36 11.51
CA SER A 347 -3.73 3.05 11.08
C SER A 347 -4.83 1.98 11.22
N SER A 348 -5.85 1.98 10.36
CA SER A 348 -6.98 1.04 10.46
C SER A 348 -6.65 -0.40 10.02
N PHE A 349 -5.53 -0.62 9.33
CA PHE A 349 -5.13 -1.94 8.83
C PHE A 349 -4.11 -2.65 9.70
N ARG A 350 -3.36 -1.93 10.53
CA ARG A 350 -2.28 -2.46 11.36
C ARG A 350 -2.34 -1.90 12.77
N PRO A 351 -2.10 -2.73 13.81
CA PRO A 351 -2.02 -2.28 15.18
C PRO A 351 -0.62 -1.70 15.47
N GLU A 352 -0.16 -0.77 14.63
CA GLU A 352 1.18 -0.20 14.70
C GLU A 352 1.09 1.32 14.70
N VAL A 353 1.68 1.90 15.72
CA VAL A 353 1.90 3.34 15.84
C VAL A 353 3.38 3.54 16.10
N PRO A 354 4.09 4.34 15.28
CA PRO A 354 5.51 4.57 15.50
C PRO A 354 5.74 5.34 16.81
N ALA A 355 6.93 5.19 17.38
CA ALA A 355 7.34 6.03 18.49
C ALA A 355 7.49 7.49 18.01
N PHE A 356 6.94 8.40 18.79
CA PHE A 356 7.10 9.84 18.62
C PHE A 356 7.90 10.43 19.78
N PRO A 357 8.54 11.59 19.60
CA PRO A 357 9.13 12.32 20.72
C PRO A 357 8.10 12.59 21.83
N ALA A 358 8.49 12.47 23.09
CA ALA A 358 7.60 12.57 24.25
C ALA A 358 6.92 13.95 24.43
N ASP A 359 7.44 14.98 23.73
CA ASP A 359 6.86 16.33 23.72
C ASP A 359 5.69 16.50 22.74
N LYS A 360 5.30 15.44 22.02
CA LYS A 360 4.23 15.46 21.02
C LYS A 360 2.91 14.97 21.60
N ALA A 361 1.82 15.69 21.34
CA ALA A 361 0.50 15.21 21.66
C ALA A 361 -0.01 14.27 20.55
N ILE A 362 -0.08 12.96 20.84
CA ILE A 362 -0.47 11.93 19.89
C ILE A 362 -1.95 11.58 20.06
N ILE A 363 -2.71 11.65 18.97
CA ILE A 363 -4.07 11.14 18.85
C ILE A 363 -3.99 9.94 17.93
N ALA A 364 -4.13 8.72 18.46
CA ALA A 364 -4.01 7.48 17.71
C ALA A 364 -5.38 6.86 17.41
N LEU A 365 -5.67 6.62 16.13
CA LEU A 365 -6.79 5.84 15.64
C LEU A 365 -6.22 4.55 15.05
N ALA A 366 -6.34 3.44 15.78
CA ALA A 366 -5.77 2.14 15.36
C ALA A 366 -6.63 0.98 15.84
N PRO A 367 -6.46 -0.25 15.34
CA PRO A 367 -7.20 -1.41 15.82
C PRO A 367 -6.99 -1.65 17.32
N PRO A 368 -7.96 -2.23 18.02
CA PRO A 368 -7.77 -2.66 19.41
C PRO A 368 -6.56 -3.59 19.55
N GLY A 369 -5.91 -3.55 20.70
CA GLY A 369 -4.67 -4.33 20.97
C GLY A 369 -3.42 -3.71 20.36
N THR A 370 -3.48 -2.45 19.90
CA THR A 370 -2.30 -1.71 19.45
C THR A 370 -1.37 -1.45 20.63
N ALA A 371 -0.11 -1.86 20.48
CA ALA A 371 0.94 -1.54 21.46
C ALA A 371 1.54 -0.17 21.14
N PHE A 372 1.76 0.61 22.19
CA PHE A 372 2.40 1.91 22.11
C PHE A 372 3.75 1.88 22.85
N ALA A 373 4.75 2.59 22.31
CA ALA A 373 6.01 2.82 23.04
C ALA A 373 5.77 3.74 24.24
N ASP A 374 5.02 4.82 24.00
CA ASP A 374 4.53 5.77 25.01
C ASP A 374 3.02 5.91 24.82
N GLU A 375 2.28 6.00 25.94
CA GLU A 375 0.82 6.13 25.90
C GLU A 375 0.42 7.41 25.17
N PRO A 376 -0.43 7.35 24.12
CA PRO A 376 -0.87 8.54 23.42
C PRO A 376 -1.76 9.43 24.29
N ALA A 377 -1.79 10.73 23.99
CA ALA A 377 -2.71 11.66 24.66
C ALA A 377 -4.17 11.21 24.51
N VAL A 378 -4.52 10.69 23.33
CA VAL A 378 -5.84 10.09 23.06
C VAL A 378 -5.66 8.84 22.18
N PHE A 379 -6.24 7.72 22.62
CA PHE A 379 -6.39 6.53 21.82
C PHE A 379 -7.87 6.23 21.55
N ILE A 380 -8.22 6.05 20.28
CA ILE A 380 -9.57 5.64 19.88
C ILE A 380 -9.45 4.39 19.02
N PRO A 381 -9.90 3.21 19.52
CA PRO A 381 -9.90 2.00 18.74
C PRO A 381 -10.88 2.10 17.57
N VAL A 382 -10.40 1.74 16.37
CA VAL A 382 -11.20 1.76 15.14
C VAL A 382 -11.20 0.41 14.45
N GLY A 383 -12.28 0.14 13.70
CA GLY A 383 -12.45 -1.06 12.92
C GLY A 383 -11.57 -1.09 11.67
N THR A 384 -11.30 -2.31 11.18
CA THR A 384 -10.56 -2.56 9.94
C THR A 384 -11.51 -2.59 8.74
N PRO A 385 -11.29 -1.77 7.70
CA PRO A 385 -12.08 -1.81 6.46
C PRO A 385 -12.01 -3.21 5.82
N GLY A 386 -13.17 -3.75 5.42
CA GLY A 386 -13.27 -5.09 4.85
C GLY A 386 -13.30 -6.22 5.87
N ILE A 387 -13.31 -5.89 7.15
CA ILE A 387 -13.58 -6.80 8.28
C ILE A 387 -14.72 -6.25 9.11
N ASP A 388 -14.52 -5.15 9.83
CA ASP A 388 -15.47 -4.58 10.79
C ASP A 388 -16.51 -3.66 10.12
N HIS A 389 -16.15 -3.06 9.02
CA HIS A 389 -17.04 -2.21 8.22
C HIS A 389 -16.72 -2.34 6.72
N ALA A 390 -17.66 -1.93 5.89
CA ALA A 390 -17.41 -1.83 4.45
C ALA A 390 -16.53 -0.60 4.15
N GLY A 391 -15.66 -0.71 3.15
CA GLY A 391 -14.82 0.39 2.72
C GLY A 391 -14.37 0.23 1.27
N HIS A 392 -13.79 1.27 0.68
CA HIS A 392 -13.22 1.22 -0.65
C HIS A 392 -11.70 1.33 -0.58
N VAL A 393 -11.01 0.42 -1.27
CA VAL A 393 -9.55 0.42 -1.38
C VAL A 393 -9.12 0.38 -2.84
N PHE A 394 -7.99 0.99 -3.16
CA PHE A 394 -7.46 0.99 -4.51
C PHE A 394 -6.45 -0.13 -4.73
N ARG A 395 -6.51 -0.72 -5.92
CA ARG A 395 -5.49 -1.64 -6.39
C ARG A 395 -4.22 -0.88 -6.74
N SER A 396 -3.06 -1.52 -6.57
CA SER A 396 -1.73 -0.91 -6.79
C SER A 396 -1.53 -0.26 -8.16
N ASP A 397 -2.23 -0.74 -9.19
CA ASP A 397 -2.21 -0.18 -10.54
C ASP A 397 -3.11 1.06 -10.74
N THR A 398 -3.73 1.56 -9.68
CA THR A 398 -4.50 2.81 -9.61
C THR A 398 -5.83 2.85 -10.40
N VAL A 399 -6.13 1.84 -11.20
CA VAL A 399 -7.29 1.85 -12.12
C VAL A 399 -8.53 1.13 -11.58
N VAL A 400 -8.39 0.41 -10.48
CA VAL A 400 -9.51 -0.34 -9.88
C VAL A 400 -9.68 0.05 -8.42
N ALA A 401 -10.88 0.52 -8.07
CA ALA A 401 -11.34 0.63 -6.71
C ALA A 401 -12.21 -0.58 -6.38
N LEU A 402 -11.93 -1.24 -5.26
CA LEU A 402 -12.63 -2.43 -4.81
C LEU A 402 -13.41 -2.10 -3.55
N ARG A 403 -14.66 -2.53 -3.50
CA ARG A 403 -15.46 -2.46 -2.28
C ARG A 403 -15.20 -3.69 -1.42
N ALA A 404 -14.49 -3.51 -0.32
CA ALA A 404 -14.37 -4.50 0.73
C ALA A 404 -15.63 -4.43 1.61
N ARG A 405 -16.36 -5.56 1.72
CA ARG A 405 -17.59 -5.62 2.51
C ARG A 405 -17.29 -5.90 3.98
N ARG A 406 -18.19 -5.52 4.87
CA ARG A 406 -18.14 -5.95 6.27
C ARG A 406 -18.36 -7.47 6.33
N LEU A 407 -17.55 -8.16 7.12
CA LEU A 407 -17.66 -9.58 7.38
C LEU A 407 -18.24 -9.84 8.77
N ILE A 408 -17.84 -9.05 9.77
CA ILE A 408 -18.22 -9.24 11.16
C ILE A 408 -18.56 -7.87 11.79
N ASP A 409 -19.36 -7.87 12.83
CA ASP A 409 -19.68 -6.68 13.62
C ASP A 409 -19.08 -6.82 15.02
N ARG A 410 -18.05 -6.06 15.32
CA ARG A 410 -17.42 -5.99 16.64
C ARG A 410 -17.77 -4.71 17.40
N GLY A 411 -18.71 -3.91 16.88
CA GLY A 411 -19.12 -2.64 17.49
C GLY A 411 -18.05 -1.53 17.43
N LEU A 412 -17.02 -1.69 16.61
CA LEU A 412 -15.96 -0.68 16.45
C LEU A 412 -16.39 0.42 15.48
N PRO A 413 -16.16 1.70 15.80
CA PRO A 413 -16.39 2.79 14.87
C PRO A 413 -15.39 2.71 13.70
N ASP A 414 -15.76 3.16 12.52
CA ASP A 414 -14.83 3.39 11.43
C ASP A 414 -14.05 4.70 11.63
N ALA A 415 -12.86 4.81 11.00
CA ALA A 415 -12.01 5.99 11.13
C ALA A 415 -12.69 7.26 10.57
N ALA A 416 -13.53 7.14 9.54
CA ALA A 416 -14.24 8.29 8.96
C ALA A 416 -15.22 8.90 9.95
N THR A 417 -15.99 8.07 10.64
CA THR A 417 -16.93 8.50 11.69
C THR A 417 -16.21 9.24 12.82
N VAL A 418 -15.12 8.66 13.32
CA VAL A 418 -14.34 9.27 14.42
C VAL A 418 -13.72 10.61 13.99
N LEU A 419 -13.05 10.65 12.84
CA LEU A 419 -12.41 11.87 12.32
C LEU A 419 -13.43 12.99 12.02
N THR A 420 -14.61 12.61 11.54
CA THR A 420 -15.71 13.56 11.30
C THR A 420 -16.23 14.13 12.63
N ALA A 421 -16.37 13.27 13.66
CA ALA A 421 -16.80 13.72 14.99
C ALA A 421 -15.75 14.66 15.62
N ILE A 422 -14.47 14.34 15.53
CA ILE A 422 -13.37 15.22 15.99
C ILE A 422 -13.44 16.57 15.25
N ALA A 423 -13.59 16.55 13.94
CA ALA A 423 -13.72 17.77 13.16
C ALA A 423 -14.94 18.60 13.58
N ALA A 424 -16.07 17.97 13.87
CA ALA A 424 -17.27 18.69 14.34
C ALA A 424 -17.10 19.31 15.73
N ALA A 425 -16.33 18.67 16.61
CA ALA A 425 -16.06 19.16 17.97
C ALA A 425 -15.01 20.30 18.03
N LEU A 426 -14.27 20.57 16.95
CA LEU A 426 -13.35 21.71 16.89
C LEU A 426 -14.12 23.04 17.01
N PRO A 427 -13.58 24.09 17.68
CA PRO A 427 -14.15 25.41 17.69
C PRO A 427 -14.48 25.91 16.29
N GLN A 428 -15.64 26.52 16.11
CA GLN A 428 -15.93 27.21 14.86
C GLN A 428 -15.02 28.45 14.78
N GLU A 429 -14.28 28.61 13.68
CA GLU A 429 -13.63 29.88 13.43
C GLU A 429 -14.70 30.98 13.41
N ALA A 430 -14.55 32.00 14.26
CA ALA A 430 -15.38 33.15 14.19
C ALA A 430 -15.25 33.72 12.77
N SER A 431 -16.33 33.72 11.99
CA SER A 431 -16.35 34.39 10.68
C SER A 431 -15.96 35.85 10.92
N THR A 432 -14.69 36.17 10.72
CA THR A 432 -14.27 37.56 10.54
C THR A 432 -14.78 37.96 9.15
N CYS A 433 -15.95 38.65 9.17
CA CYS A 433 -16.45 39.39 8.01
C CYS A 433 -15.47 40.48 7.60
#